data_779482dc47eaee999b8987a50a995b05
#
_entry.id   779482dc47eaee999b8987a50a995b05
#
_cell.length_a   1.000
_cell.length_b   1.000
_cell.length_c   1.000
_cell.angle_alpha   90.00
_cell.angle_beta   90.00
_cell.angle_gamma   90.00
#
_symmetry.space_group_name_H-M   'P 1'
#
loop_
_entity.id
_entity.type
_entity.pdbx_description
1 polymer ?
#
loop_
_entity_poly.entity_id
_entity_poly.type
_entity_poly.pdbx_seq_one_letter_code
_entity_poly.pdbx_strand_id
1 'polypeptide(L)'
;MEITDLLWSDSGEPVVRAEAVALLRSRGQSRAARTVSLLPERDGFLDADATDALGLRIHRELQRLGEELQLGRRVASVVRTLLPAGDEPVRVVDVGCGLGHVLRSIAAREELPPCVELVGVDLNTVLVSEAARLAASEGLDCRFVSGDAFEPGVIIDDGARTVVVSSGLMHHLAPEELDGFFAAQARLGVAAFAHWDIAPCLWSTMGAWIFHQARMREAVSRHDGVMSARRAHPAETLLAAAGRGAPDYAIEVREGSRWHPKALDVLRPLVGVRR
;
A
#
# COMPACT_ATOMS: atom_id res chain seq x y z
N MET A 1 -4.04 16.36 -0.17
CA MET A 1 -2.64 15.93 -0.20
C MET A 1 -2.33 15.36 1.18
N GLU A 2 -1.70 14.23 1.25
CA GLU A 2 -1.25 13.63 2.49
C GLU A 2 0.05 14.30 2.95
N ILE A 3 0.31 14.31 4.25
CA ILE A 3 1.57 14.83 4.78
C ILE A 3 2.70 13.88 4.40
N THR A 4 2.44 12.59 4.40
CA THR A 4 3.41 11.55 4.02
C THR A 4 3.93 11.72 2.59
N ASP A 5 3.09 12.14 1.63
CA ASP A 5 3.52 12.46 0.25
C ASP A 5 4.57 13.60 0.21
N LEU A 6 4.58 14.48 1.22
CA LEU A 6 5.55 15.58 1.31
C LEU A 6 6.83 15.18 2.04
N LEU A 7 6.71 14.30 3.04
CA LEU A 7 7.85 13.90 3.87
C LEU A 7 8.77 12.91 3.15
N TRP A 8 8.22 12.10 2.26
CA TRP A 8 8.92 11.07 1.50
C TRP A 8 8.61 11.21 0.02
N SER A 9 9.08 12.33 -0.58
CA SER A 9 8.97 12.51 -2.03
C SER A 9 9.89 11.53 -2.76
N ASP A 10 9.42 11.04 -3.91
CA ASP A 10 10.17 10.10 -4.77
C ASP A 10 11.53 10.65 -5.23
N SER A 11 11.75 11.96 -5.14
CA SER A 11 13.02 12.60 -5.49
C SER A 11 14.16 12.28 -4.54
N GLY A 12 13.88 11.81 -3.31
CA GLY A 12 14.90 11.62 -2.27
C GLY A 12 15.59 12.91 -1.81
N GLU A 13 15.12 14.08 -2.27
CA GLU A 13 15.70 15.36 -1.90
C GLU A 13 15.23 15.82 -0.51
N PRO A 14 16.10 16.52 0.24
CA PRO A 14 15.73 17.08 1.54
C PRO A 14 14.54 18.04 1.43
N VAL A 15 13.54 17.89 2.27
CA VAL A 15 12.32 18.69 2.24
C VAL A 15 12.52 20.00 3.00
N VAL A 16 12.35 21.14 2.32
CA VAL A 16 12.38 22.47 2.95
C VAL A 16 11.09 22.65 3.77
N ARG A 17 11.21 22.72 5.11
CA ARG A 17 10.04 22.80 6.01
C ARG A 17 9.13 23.99 5.69
N ALA A 18 9.70 25.17 5.42
CA ALA A 18 8.92 26.36 5.13
C ALA A 18 8.09 26.23 3.84
N GLU A 19 8.63 25.59 2.80
CA GLU A 19 7.94 25.33 1.54
C GLU A 19 6.80 24.31 1.73
N ALA A 20 7.05 23.21 2.44
CA ALA A 20 6.03 22.22 2.76
C ALA A 20 4.86 22.86 3.55
N VAL A 21 5.15 23.71 4.53
CA VAL A 21 4.14 24.47 5.28
C VAL A 21 3.37 25.44 4.39
N ALA A 22 4.05 26.17 3.51
CA ALA A 22 3.42 27.11 2.58
C ALA A 22 2.49 26.39 1.60
N LEU A 23 2.94 25.26 1.04
CA LEU A 23 2.15 24.42 0.14
C LEU A 23 0.88 23.88 0.80
N LEU A 24 0.96 23.38 2.03
CA LEU A 24 -0.22 22.92 2.77
C LEU A 24 -1.21 24.05 3.04
N ARG A 25 -0.71 25.26 3.38
CA ARG A 25 -1.56 26.45 3.58
C ARG A 25 -2.25 26.88 2.28
N SER A 26 -1.56 26.90 1.16
CA SER A 26 -2.14 27.25 -0.15
C SER A 26 -3.27 26.31 -0.57
N ARG A 27 -3.22 25.06 -0.09
CA ARG A 27 -4.26 24.04 -0.30
C ARG A 27 -5.37 24.06 0.77
N GLY A 28 -5.39 25.05 1.66
CA GLY A 28 -6.39 25.18 2.72
C GLY A 28 -6.22 24.17 3.87
N GLN A 29 -5.09 23.47 3.94
CA GLN A 29 -4.82 22.41 4.92
C GLN A 29 -4.08 22.98 6.16
N SER A 30 -4.66 24.00 6.82
CA SER A 30 -4.01 24.72 7.91
C SER A 30 -3.60 23.85 9.11
N ARG A 31 -4.37 22.79 9.42
CA ARG A 31 -4.01 21.85 10.50
C ARG A 31 -2.79 21.00 10.13
N ALA A 32 -2.73 20.50 8.90
CA ALA A 32 -1.57 19.77 8.39
C ALA A 32 -0.32 20.67 8.36
N ALA A 33 -0.46 21.91 7.87
CA ALA A 33 0.61 22.92 7.90
C ALA A 33 1.14 23.17 9.31
N ARG A 34 0.26 23.24 10.32
CA ARG A 34 0.67 23.35 11.72
C ARG A 34 1.41 22.10 12.18
N THR A 35 0.95 20.90 11.82
CA THR A 35 1.64 19.65 12.17
C THR A 35 3.06 19.64 11.62
N VAL A 36 3.23 19.95 10.32
CA VAL A 36 4.56 19.99 9.67
C VAL A 36 5.45 21.10 10.26
N SER A 37 4.89 22.26 10.63
CA SER A 37 5.67 23.35 11.25
C SER A 37 6.26 23.00 12.61
N LEU A 38 5.77 21.94 13.27
CA LEU A 38 6.24 21.47 14.56
C LEU A 38 7.25 20.31 14.44
N LEU A 39 7.48 19.80 13.22
CA LEU A 39 8.49 18.77 13.01
C LEU A 39 9.91 19.35 13.19
N PRO A 40 10.85 18.56 13.71
CA PRO A 40 12.24 18.96 13.81
C PRO A 40 12.83 19.40 12.47
N GLU A 41 13.70 20.39 12.51
CA GLU A 41 14.45 20.84 11.32
C GLU A 41 15.92 21.04 11.66
N ARG A 42 16.72 20.99 10.60
CA ARG A 42 18.14 21.36 10.60
C ARG A 42 18.42 22.20 9.36
N ASP A 43 18.92 23.41 9.54
CA ASP A 43 19.28 24.34 8.45
C ASP A 43 18.12 24.64 7.47
N GLY A 44 16.87 24.68 7.97
CA GLY A 44 15.66 24.94 7.18
C GLY A 44 15.03 23.69 6.53
N PHE A 45 15.72 22.56 6.56
CA PHE A 45 15.20 21.27 6.07
C PHE A 45 14.60 20.46 7.22
N LEU A 46 13.58 19.66 6.92
CA LEU A 46 13.11 18.66 7.87
C LEU A 46 14.25 17.71 8.26
N ASP A 47 14.37 17.44 9.55
CA ASP A 47 15.40 16.50 10.03
C ASP A 47 15.07 15.08 9.57
N ALA A 48 15.99 14.48 8.79
CA ALA A 48 15.76 13.18 8.16
C ALA A 48 15.53 12.07 9.19
N ASP A 49 16.36 12.03 10.26
CA ASP A 49 16.24 10.99 11.29
C ASP A 49 14.90 11.10 12.02
N ALA A 50 14.41 12.32 12.26
CA ALA A 50 13.12 12.56 12.90
C ALA A 50 11.95 12.19 11.98
N THR A 51 12.05 12.45 10.67
CA THR A 51 11.03 12.07 9.68
C THR A 51 10.98 10.55 9.49
N ASP A 52 12.12 9.88 9.43
CA ASP A 52 12.20 8.42 9.35
C ASP A 52 11.60 7.76 10.59
N ALA A 53 11.95 8.24 11.77
CA ALA A 53 11.36 7.77 13.02
C ALA A 53 9.85 8.00 13.07
N LEU A 54 9.35 9.11 12.54
CA LEU A 54 7.92 9.39 12.40
C LEU A 54 7.27 8.39 11.43
N GLY A 55 7.90 8.12 10.29
CA GLY A 55 7.46 7.14 9.31
C GLY A 55 7.26 5.75 9.89
N LEU A 56 8.25 5.29 10.63
CA LEU A 56 8.16 4.02 11.33
C LEU A 56 6.98 3.98 12.32
N ARG A 57 6.71 5.07 13.05
CA ARG A 57 5.56 5.13 13.97
C ARG A 57 4.22 5.10 13.23
N ILE A 58 4.10 5.85 12.12
CA ILE A 58 2.92 5.86 11.24
C ILE A 58 2.67 4.45 10.71
N HIS A 59 3.68 3.78 10.15
CA HIS A 59 3.51 2.45 9.58
C HIS A 59 3.21 1.37 10.64
N ARG A 60 3.68 1.54 11.88
CA ARG A 60 3.24 0.69 13.00
C ARG A 60 1.76 0.91 13.36
N GLU A 61 1.23 2.11 13.17
CA GLU A 61 -0.21 2.36 13.33
C GLU A 61 -1.01 1.74 12.20
N LEU A 62 -0.52 1.84 10.95
CA LEU A 62 -1.14 1.17 9.79
C LEU A 62 -1.07 -0.36 9.91
N GLN A 63 0.02 -0.92 10.41
CA GLN A 63 0.11 -2.35 10.71
C GLN A 63 -1.00 -2.78 11.67
N ARG A 64 -1.17 -2.08 12.81
CA ARG A 64 -2.26 -2.40 13.76
C ARG A 64 -3.64 -2.34 13.13
N LEU A 65 -3.87 -1.36 12.26
CA LEU A 65 -5.10 -1.27 11.48
C LEU A 65 -5.28 -2.50 10.57
N GLY A 66 -4.23 -2.88 9.84
CA GLY A 66 -4.23 -4.06 8.98
C GLY A 66 -4.49 -5.36 9.73
N GLU A 67 -3.93 -5.49 10.95
CA GLU A 67 -4.18 -6.62 11.86
C GLU A 67 -5.65 -6.69 12.30
N GLU A 68 -6.24 -5.55 12.71
CA GLU A 68 -7.65 -5.45 13.09
C GLU A 68 -8.59 -5.79 11.93
N LEU A 69 -8.24 -5.38 10.71
CA LEU A 69 -8.97 -5.70 9.48
C LEU A 69 -8.67 -7.10 8.94
N GLN A 70 -7.80 -7.87 9.61
CA GLN A 70 -7.34 -9.20 9.18
C GLN A 70 -6.82 -9.21 7.73
N LEU A 71 -6.11 -8.15 7.33
CA LEU A 71 -5.75 -7.92 5.94
C LEU A 71 -4.91 -9.07 5.37
N GLY A 72 -3.92 -9.60 6.12
CA GLY A 72 -3.14 -10.76 5.68
C GLY A 72 -4.00 -11.97 5.30
N ARG A 73 -5.02 -12.31 6.12
CA ARG A 73 -5.97 -13.40 5.81
C ARG A 73 -6.81 -13.12 4.56
N ARG A 74 -7.27 -11.88 4.41
CA ARG A 74 -8.06 -11.47 3.24
C ARG A 74 -7.24 -11.57 1.97
N VAL A 75 -5.99 -11.10 2.01
CA VAL A 75 -5.04 -11.21 0.89
C VAL A 75 -4.77 -12.68 0.58
N ALA A 76 -4.38 -13.49 1.56
CA ALA A 76 -4.13 -14.91 1.38
C ALA A 76 -5.33 -15.66 0.79
N SER A 77 -6.55 -15.33 1.24
CA SER A 77 -7.78 -15.96 0.73
C SER A 77 -8.00 -15.72 -0.76
N VAL A 78 -7.70 -14.49 -1.25
CA VAL A 78 -7.81 -14.18 -2.68
C VAL A 78 -6.63 -14.80 -3.44
N VAL A 79 -5.39 -14.65 -2.94
CA VAL A 79 -4.19 -15.21 -3.59
C VAL A 79 -4.34 -16.71 -3.81
N ARG A 80 -4.86 -17.48 -2.84
CA ARG A 80 -5.11 -18.93 -3.03
C ARG A 80 -5.97 -19.23 -4.24
N THR A 81 -6.90 -18.36 -4.62
CA THR A 81 -7.74 -18.55 -5.81
C THR A 81 -7.01 -18.23 -7.12
N LEU A 82 -5.84 -17.59 -7.02
CA LEU A 82 -5.00 -17.18 -8.16
C LEU A 82 -3.80 -18.11 -8.36
N LEU A 83 -3.52 -18.99 -7.38
CA LEU A 83 -2.45 -19.97 -7.50
C LEU A 83 -2.81 -21.07 -8.51
N PRO A 84 -1.82 -21.61 -9.25
CA PRO A 84 -2.03 -22.81 -10.09
C PRO A 84 -2.38 -24.02 -9.23
N ALA A 85 -2.96 -25.03 -9.87
CA ALA A 85 -3.08 -26.34 -9.24
C ALA A 85 -1.71 -27.03 -9.21
N GLY A 86 -1.33 -27.59 -8.05
CA GLY A 86 -0.05 -28.29 -7.87
C GLY A 86 0.98 -27.46 -7.09
N ASP A 87 2.22 -27.97 -7.06
CA ASP A 87 3.33 -27.43 -6.25
C ASP A 87 4.33 -26.61 -7.09
N GLU A 88 3.88 -26.06 -8.22
CA GLU A 88 4.73 -25.18 -9.03
C GLU A 88 5.14 -23.95 -8.21
N PRO A 89 6.44 -23.55 -8.26
CA PRO A 89 6.90 -22.35 -7.58
C PRO A 89 6.14 -21.11 -8.05
N VAL A 90 5.62 -20.35 -7.10
CA VAL A 90 4.93 -19.07 -7.35
C VAL A 90 5.52 -18.01 -6.46
N ARG A 91 5.68 -16.82 -6.99
CA ARG A 91 6.08 -15.65 -6.23
C ARG A 91 4.88 -14.74 -5.99
N VAL A 92 4.69 -14.31 -4.76
CA VAL A 92 3.75 -13.25 -4.39
C VAL A 92 4.54 -12.00 -4.08
N VAL A 93 4.31 -10.94 -4.84
CA VAL A 93 5.01 -9.65 -4.69
C VAL A 93 4.02 -8.62 -4.14
N ASP A 94 4.29 -8.10 -2.94
CA ASP A 94 3.51 -7.02 -2.31
C ASP A 94 4.19 -5.68 -2.60
N VAL A 95 3.61 -4.87 -3.50
CA VAL A 95 4.13 -3.56 -3.87
C VAL A 95 3.55 -2.45 -2.98
N GLY A 96 4.43 -1.58 -2.46
CA GLY A 96 4.08 -0.65 -1.39
C GLY A 96 3.89 -1.39 -0.06
N CYS A 97 4.77 -2.35 0.25
CA CYS A 97 4.61 -3.26 1.37
C CYS A 97 4.80 -2.62 2.76
N GLY A 98 5.37 -1.41 2.84
CA GLY A 98 5.68 -0.72 4.09
C GLY A 98 6.50 -1.58 5.03
N LEU A 99 6.02 -1.85 6.24
CA LEU A 99 6.65 -2.76 7.20
C LEU A 99 6.43 -4.25 6.90
N GLY A 100 5.89 -4.61 5.74
CA GLY A 100 5.68 -5.99 5.29
C GLY A 100 4.67 -6.78 6.12
N HIS A 101 3.78 -6.13 6.85
CA HIS A 101 2.90 -6.81 7.80
C HIS A 101 1.96 -7.83 7.13
N VAL A 102 1.53 -7.57 5.89
CA VAL A 102 0.66 -8.48 5.13
C VAL A 102 1.39 -9.79 4.88
N LEU A 103 2.59 -9.73 4.31
CA LEU A 103 3.40 -10.92 4.01
C LEU A 103 3.85 -11.63 5.29
N ARG A 104 4.32 -10.90 6.29
CA ARG A 104 4.70 -11.47 7.59
C ARG A 104 3.52 -12.18 8.26
N SER A 105 2.31 -11.59 8.20
CA SER A 105 1.09 -12.23 8.73
C SER A 105 0.72 -13.50 7.96
N ILE A 106 0.91 -13.53 6.64
CA ILE A 106 0.69 -14.71 5.79
C ILE A 106 1.68 -15.80 6.16
N ALA A 107 2.98 -15.48 6.25
CA ALA A 107 4.03 -16.41 6.61
C ALA A 107 3.85 -16.98 8.02
N ALA A 108 3.61 -16.12 9.02
CA ALA A 108 3.43 -16.54 10.41
C ALA A 108 2.23 -17.47 10.64
N ARG A 109 1.27 -17.47 9.73
CA ARG A 109 0.05 -18.30 9.82
C ARG A 109 0.05 -19.48 8.84
N GLU A 110 1.12 -19.61 8.04
CA GLU A 110 1.22 -20.61 6.98
C GLU A 110 -0.02 -20.59 6.05
N GLU A 111 -0.46 -19.38 5.72
CA GLU A 111 -1.71 -19.16 4.98
C GLU A 111 -1.61 -19.56 3.49
N LEU A 112 -0.39 -19.71 2.95
CA LEU A 112 -0.14 -20.14 1.57
C LEU A 112 0.75 -21.39 1.55
N PRO A 113 0.73 -22.18 0.46
CA PRO A 113 1.59 -23.35 0.31
C PRO A 113 3.09 -23.02 0.42
N PRO A 114 3.94 -23.97 0.86
CA PRO A 114 5.39 -23.75 0.99
C PRO A 114 6.13 -23.42 -0.32
N CYS A 115 5.52 -23.74 -1.47
CA CYS A 115 6.08 -23.39 -2.78
C CYS A 115 5.91 -21.89 -3.14
N VAL A 116 5.28 -21.10 -2.28
CA VAL A 116 5.05 -19.67 -2.52
C VAL A 116 6.15 -18.84 -1.87
N GLU A 117 6.96 -18.17 -2.68
CA GLU A 117 7.91 -17.15 -2.25
C GLU A 117 7.18 -15.83 -1.94
N LEU A 118 7.48 -15.21 -0.78
CA LEU A 118 6.88 -13.93 -0.36
C LEU A 118 7.91 -12.81 -0.47
N VAL A 119 7.64 -11.83 -1.34
CA VAL A 119 8.54 -10.70 -1.61
C VAL A 119 7.81 -9.38 -1.42
N GLY A 120 8.29 -8.53 -0.52
CA GLY A 120 7.79 -7.17 -0.34
C GLY A 120 8.67 -6.15 -1.06
N VAL A 121 8.04 -5.17 -1.69
CA VAL A 121 8.69 -4.09 -2.42
C VAL A 121 8.18 -2.76 -1.91
N ASP A 122 9.08 -1.84 -1.59
CA ASP A 122 8.72 -0.47 -1.22
C ASP A 122 9.81 0.50 -1.67
N LEU A 123 9.45 1.73 -2.04
CA LEU A 123 10.40 2.78 -2.38
C LEU A 123 11.23 3.22 -1.18
N ASN A 124 10.64 3.20 0.01
CA ASN A 124 11.27 3.70 1.22
C ASN A 124 12.22 2.66 1.82
N THR A 125 13.52 2.90 1.68
CA THR A 125 14.60 2.01 2.16
C THR A 125 14.58 1.79 3.67
N VAL A 126 14.12 2.76 4.45
CA VAL A 126 14.01 2.65 5.93
C VAL A 126 12.90 1.66 6.29
N LEU A 127 11.75 1.73 5.59
CA LEU A 127 10.66 0.78 5.79
C LEU A 127 11.06 -0.64 5.38
N VAL A 128 11.71 -0.78 4.23
CA VAL A 128 12.25 -2.07 3.73
C VAL A 128 13.21 -2.69 4.73
N SER A 129 14.17 -1.91 5.22
CA SER A 129 15.15 -2.37 6.22
C SER A 129 14.47 -2.83 7.51
N GLU A 130 13.49 -2.08 8.00
CA GLU A 130 12.73 -2.44 9.20
C GLU A 130 11.84 -3.67 8.95
N ALA A 131 11.22 -3.80 7.77
CA ALA A 131 10.43 -4.97 7.39
C ALA A 131 11.28 -6.25 7.40
N ALA A 132 12.48 -6.20 6.79
CA ALA A 132 13.43 -7.30 6.79
C ALA A 132 13.90 -7.66 8.22
N ARG A 133 14.20 -6.66 9.04
CA ARG A 133 14.58 -6.84 10.45
C ARG A 133 13.47 -7.52 11.25
N LEU A 134 12.21 -7.09 11.05
CA LEU A 134 11.05 -7.67 11.73
C LEU A 134 10.84 -9.13 11.32
N ALA A 135 10.85 -9.43 10.01
CA ALA A 135 10.71 -10.81 9.52
C ALA A 135 11.82 -11.72 10.09
N ALA A 136 13.08 -11.28 10.08
CA ALA A 136 14.17 -12.02 10.66
C ALA A 136 14.00 -12.26 12.18
N SER A 137 13.54 -11.26 12.94
CA SER A 137 13.29 -11.38 14.37
C SER A 137 12.12 -12.30 14.70
N GLU A 138 11.18 -12.45 13.79
CA GLU A 138 10.01 -13.33 13.88
C GLU A 138 10.28 -14.74 13.31
N GLY A 139 11.45 -14.96 12.70
CA GLY A 139 11.83 -16.24 12.08
C GLY A 139 11.01 -16.56 10.83
N LEU A 140 10.56 -15.53 10.09
CA LEU A 140 9.69 -15.68 8.93
C LEU A 140 10.50 -15.64 7.62
N ASP A 141 10.13 -16.50 6.68
CA ASP A 141 10.71 -16.54 5.34
C ASP A 141 9.97 -15.54 4.42
N CYS A 142 10.35 -14.26 4.55
CA CYS A 142 9.90 -13.15 3.71
C CYS A 142 11.09 -12.32 3.28
N ARG A 143 11.19 -12.03 1.99
CA ARG A 143 12.21 -11.15 1.43
C ARG A 143 11.66 -9.74 1.21
N PHE A 144 12.44 -8.72 1.55
CA PHE A 144 12.06 -7.31 1.33
C PHE A 144 13.15 -6.60 0.55
N VAL A 145 12.76 -5.82 -0.47
CA VAL A 145 13.68 -5.14 -1.38
C VAL A 145 13.16 -3.73 -1.69
N SER A 146 14.08 -2.79 -1.87
CA SER A 146 13.72 -1.45 -2.36
C SER A 146 13.45 -1.50 -3.85
N GLY A 147 12.36 -0.85 -4.27
CA GLY A 147 11.99 -0.80 -5.68
C GLY A 147 10.75 0.02 -5.93
N ASP A 148 10.57 0.43 -7.18
CA ASP A 148 9.42 1.16 -7.65
C ASP A 148 8.29 0.18 -8.07
N ALA A 149 7.06 0.47 -7.66
CA ALA A 149 5.87 -0.28 -8.04
C ALA A 149 5.57 -0.20 -9.56
N PHE A 150 6.09 0.83 -10.25
CA PHE A 150 6.00 1.00 -11.70
C PHE A 150 7.11 0.28 -12.47
N GLU A 151 8.19 -0.11 -11.79
CA GLU A 151 9.34 -0.81 -12.37
C GLU A 151 9.68 -2.09 -11.60
N PRO A 152 8.71 -2.99 -11.32
CA PRO A 152 8.96 -4.21 -10.52
C PRO A 152 9.82 -5.25 -11.27
N GLY A 153 10.30 -4.95 -12.48
CA GLY A 153 11.06 -5.86 -13.34
C GLY A 153 12.32 -6.45 -12.70
N VAL A 154 13.01 -5.68 -11.87
CA VAL A 154 14.22 -6.16 -11.14
C VAL A 154 13.92 -7.35 -10.21
N ILE A 155 12.65 -7.55 -9.85
CA ILE A 155 12.20 -8.55 -8.89
C ILE A 155 11.47 -9.72 -9.59
N ILE A 156 10.92 -9.48 -10.78
CA ILE A 156 9.99 -10.39 -11.48
C ILE A 156 10.65 -11.06 -12.69
N ASP A 157 11.80 -10.57 -13.15
CA ASP A 157 12.41 -10.90 -14.45
C ASP A 157 13.14 -12.28 -14.52
N ASP A 158 12.87 -13.20 -13.60
CA ASP A 158 13.47 -14.55 -13.60
C ASP A 158 12.56 -15.64 -14.18
N GLY A 159 11.44 -15.27 -14.78
CA GLY A 159 10.47 -16.19 -15.36
C GLY A 159 9.59 -16.93 -14.35
N ALA A 160 9.70 -16.63 -13.07
CA ALA A 160 8.84 -17.23 -12.04
C ALA A 160 7.39 -16.77 -12.21
N ARG A 161 6.45 -17.70 -12.08
CA ARG A 161 5.03 -17.36 -12.06
C ARG A 161 4.73 -16.41 -10.91
N THR A 162 4.32 -15.20 -11.23
CA THR A 162 4.18 -14.12 -10.24
C THR A 162 2.73 -13.66 -10.10
N VAL A 163 2.33 -13.44 -8.84
CA VAL A 163 1.10 -12.74 -8.46
C VAL A 163 1.49 -11.45 -7.74
N VAL A 164 1.06 -10.30 -8.26
CA VAL A 164 1.32 -9.00 -7.63
C VAL A 164 0.15 -8.59 -6.76
N VAL A 165 0.44 -8.16 -5.54
CA VAL A 165 -0.57 -7.64 -4.62
C VAL A 165 -0.18 -6.24 -4.14
N SER A 166 -1.13 -5.47 -3.65
CA SER A 166 -0.89 -4.27 -2.86
C SER A 166 -2.04 -3.99 -1.91
N SER A 167 -1.79 -3.19 -0.90
CA SER A 167 -2.84 -2.75 0.02
C SER A 167 -2.66 -1.27 0.40
N GLY A 168 -3.65 -0.43 0.06
CA GLY A 168 -3.61 0.99 0.36
C GLY A 168 -2.58 1.76 -0.46
N LEU A 169 -2.36 1.39 -1.72
CA LEU A 169 -1.39 2.04 -2.61
C LEU A 169 -2.08 2.89 -3.69
N MET A 170 -3.15 2.38 -4.31
CA MET A 170 -3.70 3.01 -5.51
C MET A 170 -4.26 4.42 -5.27
N HIS A 171 -4.73 4.74 -4.07
CA HIS A 171 -5.19 6.08 -3.75
C HIS A 171 -4.08 7.13 -3.69
N HIS A 172 -2.80 6.73 -3.64
CA HIS A 172 -1.66 7.64 -3.79
C HIS A 172 -1.43 8.04 -5.23
N LEU A 173 -1.84 7.22 -6.20
CA LEU A 173 -1.67 7.48 -7.63
C LEU A 173 -2.71 8.47 -8.14
N ALA A 174 -2.31 9.38 -9.02
CA ALA A 174 -3.27 10.19 -9.76
C ALA A 174 -4.06 9.31 -10.75
N PRO A 175 -5.30 9.68 -11.14
CA PRO A 175 -6.09 8.88 -12.10
C PRO A 175 -5.34 8.57 -13.40
N GLU A 176 -4.47 9.48 -13.84
CA GLU A 176 -3.66 9.37 -15.06
C GLU A 176 -2.51 8.37 -14.93
N GLU A 177 -2.08 8.08 -13.70
CA GLU A 177 -0.98 7.15 -13.39
C GLU A 177 -1.46 5.71 -13.28
N LEU A 178 -2.76 5.49 -13.01
CA LEU A 178 -3.33 4.15 -12.83
C LEU A 178 -3.13 3.25 -14.06
N ASP A 179 -3.29 3.78 -15.27
CA ASP A 179 -3.07 3.03 -16.51
C ASP A 179 -1.63 2.51 -16.60
N GLY A 180 -0.66 3.37 -16.27
CA GLY A 180 0.77 3.04 -16.23
C GLY A 180 1.10 1.97 -15.18
N PHE A 181 0.47 2.05 -14.02
CA PHE A 181 0.62 1.08 -12.95
C PHE A 181 0.18 -0.32 -13.37
N PHE A 182 -0.98 -0.47 -14.00
CA PHE A 182 -1.44 -1.75 -14.52
C PHE A 182 -0.64 -2.22 -15.74
N ALA A 183 -0.24 -1.28 -16.61
CA ALA A 183 0.58 -1.58 -17.77
C ALA A 183 1.97 -2.11 -17.40
N ALA A 184 2.56 -1.62 -16.30
CA ALA A 184 3.82 -2.14 -15.80
C ALA A 184 3.74 -3.63 -15.47
N GLN A 185 2.68 -4.04 -14.77
CA GLN A 185 2.45 -5.44 -14.40
C GLN A 185 2.14 -6.32 -15.65
N ALA A 186 1.35 -5.79 -16.58
CA ALA A 186 1.04 -6.49 -17.83
C ALA A 186 2.29 -6.71 -18.70
N ARG A 187 3.19 -5.71 -18.80
CA ARG A 187 4.46 -5.83 -19.53
C ARG A 187 5.35 -6.95 -18.98
N LEU A 188 5.35 -7.13 -17.68
CA LEU A 188 6.11 -8.19 -16.99
C LEU A 188 5.44 -9.57 -17.10
N GLY A 189 4.25 -9.63 -17.68
CA GLY A 189 3.55 -10.89 -17.88
C GLY A 189 3.15 -11.59 -16.59
N VAL A 190 2.88 -10.84 -15.51
CA VAL A 190 2.43 -11.44 -14.25
C VAL A 190 1.18 -12.30 -14.46
N ALA A 191 1.09 -13.41 -13.75
CA ALA A 191 -0.02 -14.34 -13.93
C ALA A 191 -1.35 -13.75 -13.46
N ALA A 192 -1.29 -12.96 -12.37
CA ALA A 192 -2.43 -12.27 -11.81
C ALA A 192 -1.98 -11.09 -10.94
N PHE A 193 -2.89 -10.18 -10.68
CA PHE A 193 -2.73 -9.15 -9.66
C PHE A 193 -3.98 -9.01 -8.80
N ALA A 194 -3.80 -8.54 -7.57
CA ALA A 194 -4.91 -8.23 -6.67
C ALA A 194 -4.54 -7.04 -5.77
N HIS A 195 -5.24 -5.93 -5.92
CA HIS A 195 -4.96 -4.67 -5.24
C HIS A 195 -6.11 -4.28 -4.34
N TRP A 196 -5.84 -4.17 -3.04
CA TRP A 196 -6.82 -3.69 -2.05
C TRP A 196 -6.70 -2.21 -1.86
N ASP A 197 -7.80 -1.50 -2.02
CA ASP A 197 -7.85 -0.09 -1.69
C ASP A 197 -9.19 0.32 -1.09
N ILE A 198 -9.23 1.55 -0.56
CA ILE A 198 -10.40 2.12 0.09
C ILE A 198 -11.53 2.25 -0.94
N ALA A 199 -12.69 1.70 -0.60
CA ALA A 199 -13.91 1.90 -1.40
C ALA A 199 -14.54 3.24 -1.04
N PRO A 200 -14.61 4.21 -1.99
CA PRO A 200 -15.25 5.48 -1.70
C PRO A 200 -16.75 5.28 -1.47
N CYS A 201 -17.27 5.85 -0.39
CA CYS A 201 -18.69 5.94 -0.11
C CYS A 201 -19.00 7.23 0.63
N LEU A 202 -20.26 7.64 0.68
CA LEU A 202 -20.68 8.87 1.36
C LEU A 202 -20.23 8.92 2.83
N TRP A 203 -20.13 7.77 3.47
CA TRP A 203 -19.74 7.63 4.87
C TRP A 203 -18.25 7.34 5.08
N SER A 204 -17.50 7.00 4.01
CA SER A 204 -16.08 6.61 4.15
C SER A 204 -15.23 7.71 4.76
N THR A 205 -15.37 8.96 4.32
CA THR A 205 -14.61 10.10 4.85
C THR A 205 -14.95 10.40 6.30
N MET A 206 -16.25 10.37 6.67
CA MET A 206 -16.68 10.62 8.05
C MET A 206 -16.31 9.45 8.95
N GLY A 207 -16.51 8.22 8.48
CA GLY A 207 -16.10 7.01 9.20
C GLY A 207 -14.59 6.96 9.40
N ALA A 208 -13.81 7.28 8.36
CA ALA A 208 -12.36 7.39 8.45
C ALA A 208 -11.96 8.46 9.48
N TRP A 209 -12.60 9.63 9.46
CA TRP A 209 -12.32 10.68 10.44
C TRP A 209 -12.56 10.20 11.88
N ILE A 210 -13.75 9.65 12.17
CA ILE A 210 -14.08 9.14 13.52
C ILE A 210 -13.08 8.05 13.93
N PHE A 211 -12.83 7.10 13.05
CA PHE A 211 -11.95 5.98 13.31
C PHE A 211 -10.52 6.44 13.59
N HIS A 212 -9.94 7.27 12.71
CA HIS A 212 -8.57 7.74 12.86
C HIS A 212 -8.39 8.66 14.08
N GLN A 213 -9.39 9.51 14.41
CA GLN A 213 -9.32 10.30 15.65
C GLN A 213 -9.34 9.42 16.90
N ALA A 214 -10.08 8.31 16.90
CA ALA A 214 -10.19 7.42 18.04
C ALA A 214 -8.99 6.46 18.19
N ARG A 215 -8.36 6.06 17.09
CA ARG A 215 -7.39 4.95 17.06
C ARG A 215 -5.95 5.37 16.82
N MET A 216 -5.71 6.44 16.06
CA MET A 216 -4.36 6.88 15.69
C MET A 216 -3.81 7.89 16.71
N ARG A 217 -2.55 7.71 17.08
CA ARG A 217 -1.85 8.61 18.03
C ARG A 217 -1.11 9.72 17.29
N GLU A 218 -0.51 9.38 16.13
CA GLU A 218 0.21 10.36 15.34
C GLU A 218 -0.77 11.35 14.66
N ALA A 219 -0.46 12.63 14.73
CA ALA A 219 -1.27 13.68 14.10
C ALA A 219 -1.28 13.53 12.57
N VAL A 220 -0.18 13.04 11.98
CA VAL A 220 -0.05 12.75 10.56
C VAL A 220 -1.00 11.62 10.18
N SER A 221 -0.99 10.48 10.88
CA SER A 221 -1.92 9.36 10.60
C SER A 221 -3.39 9.78 10.67
N ARG A 222 -3.75 10.67 11.62
CA ARG A 222 -5.12 11.20 11.72
C ARG A 222 -5.52 12.06 10.53
N HIS A 223 -4.59 12.85 10.01
CA HIS A 223 -4.83 13.66 8.82
C HIS A 223 -4.87 12.79 7.57
N ASP A 224 -3.83 11.99 7.37
CA ASP A 224 -3.62 11.24 6.13
C ASP A 224 -4.69 10.17 5.92
N GLY A 225 -5.16 9.48 6.96
CA GLY A 225 -6.25 8.53 6.83
C GLY A 225 -7.58 9.14 6.34
N VAL A 226 -7.84 10.43 6.63
CA VAL A 226 -8.99 11.16 6.04
C VAL A 226 -8.71 11.53 4.59
N MET A 227 -7.45 11.88 4.29
CA MET A 227 -7.06 12.24 2.92
C MET A 227 -7.06 11.03 2.00
N SER A 228 -6.59 9.86 2.46
CA SER A 228 -6.66 8.59 1.74
C SER A 228 -8.10 8.24 1.37
N ALA A 229 -9.05 8.37 2.32
CA ALA A 229 -10.47 8.14 2.04
C ALA A 229 -11.08 9.12 1.01
N ARG A 230 -10.54 10.35 0.91
CA ARG A 230 -10.97 11.34 -0.09
C ARG A 230 -10.35 11.12 -1.47
N ARG A 231 -9.16 10.52 -1.51
CA ARG A 231 -8.42 10.21 -2.75
C ARG A 231 -8.81 8.85 -3.32
N ALA A 232 -9.53 8.04 -2.56
CA ALA A 232 -9.96 6.71 -2.99
C ALA A 232 -10.68 6.73 -4.33
N HIS A 233 -10.27 5.86 -5.25
CA HIS A 233 -10.84 5.80 -6.59
C HIS A 233 -12.13 4.98 -6.62
N PRO A 234 -13.17 5.43 -7.33
CA PRO A 234 -14.34 4.61 -7.62
C PRO A 234 -13.99 3.33 -8.37
N ALA A 235 -14.75 2.27 -8.14
CA ALA A 235 -14.55 0.98 -8.83
C ALA A 235 -14.53 1.13 -10.36
N GLU A 236 -15.39 1.98 -10.91
CA GLU A 236 -15.46 2.28 -12.35
C GLU A 236 -14.14 2.86 -12.89
N THR A 237 -13.52 3.79 -12.13
CA THR A 237 -12.23 4.38 -12.49
C THR A 237 -11.13 3.32 -12.50
N LEU A 238 -11.07 2.48 -11.46
CA LEU A 238 -10.08 1.41 -11.37
C LEU A 238 -10.25 0.35 -12.46
N LEU A 239 -11.50 -0.07 -12.73
CA LEU A 239 -11.81 -1.03 -13.80
C LEU A 239 -11.46 -0.47 -15.18
N ALA A 240 -11.78 0.80 -15.44
CA ALA A 240 -11.45 1.44 -16.71
C ALA A 240 -9.93 1.56 -16.90
N ALA A 241 -9.18 1.99 -15.88
CA ALA A 241 -7.74 2.11 -15.92
C ALA A 241 -7.06 0.75 -16.12
N ALA A 242 -7.47 -0.26 -15.34
CA ALA A 242 -6.94 -1.61 -15.47
C ALA A 242 -7.26 -2.23 -16.84
N GLY A 243 -8.46 -1.98 -17.39
CA GLY A 243 -8.82 -2.42 -18.74
C GLY A 243 -7.97 -1.80 -19.84
N ARG A 244 -7.53 -0.54 -19.68
CA ARG A 244 -6.60 0.11 -20.63
C ARG A 244 -5.15 -0.35 -20.42
N GLY A 245 -4.70 -0.42 -19.17
CA GLY A 245 -3.32 -0.78 -18.84
C GLY A 245 -3.01 -2.28 -19.03
N ALA A 246 -3.99 -3.14 -18.77
CA ALA A 246 -3.82 -4.60 -18.83
C ALA A 246 -4.93 -5.28 -19.66
N PRO A 247 -5.01 -5.01 -20.98
CA PRO A 247 -6.13 -5.47 -21.82
C PRO A 247 -6.22 -7.01 -21.93
N ASP A 248 -5.12 -7.70 -21.74
CA ASP A 248 -5.05 -9.18 -21.81
C ASP A 248 -5.49 -9.87 -20.51
N TYR A 249 -6.00 -9.09 -19.52
CA TYR A 249 -6.45 -9.63 -18.26
C TYR A 249 -7.98 -9.63 -18.15
N ALA A 250 -8.52 -10.64 -17.49
CA ALA A 250 -9.89 -10.63 -17.00
C ALA A 250 -9.90 -9.88 -15.67
N ILE A 251 -10.59 -8.73 -15.61
CA ILE A 251 -10.51 -7.80 -14.47
C ILE A 251 -11.88 -7.71 -13.81
N GLU A 252 -11.89 -7.79 -12.49
CA GLU A 252 -13.09 -7.65 -11.66
C GLU A 252 -12.79 -6.96 -10.34
N VAL A 253 -13.77 -6.25 -9.80
CA VAL A 253 -13.76 -5.84 -8.38
C VAL A 253 -14.54 -6.89 -7.60
N ARG A 254 -13.86 -7.55 -6.65
CA ARG A 254 -14.52 -8.53 -5.79
C ARG A 254 -15.18 -7.81 -4.62
N GLU A 255 -16.46 -7.96 -4.50
CA GLU A 255 -17.19 -7.53 -3.29
C GLU A 255 -16.86 -8.50 -2.16
N GLY A 256 -16.81 -7.96 -0.92
CA GLY A 256 -16.45 -8.73 0.26
C GLY A 256 -17.36 -9.92 0.51
N SER A 257 -16.87 -10.83 1.34
CA SER A 257 -17.54 -12.06 1.73
C SER A 257 -18.96 -11.79 2.24
N ARG A 258 -19.91 -12.64 1.88
CA ARG A 258 -21.31 -12.63 2.36
C ARG A 258 -21.46 -12.63 3.90
N TRP A 259 -20.37 -12.89 4.62
CA TRP A 259 -20.34 -13.03 6.07
C TRP A 259 -19.88 -11.78 6.82
N HIS A 260 -19.44 -10.72 6.12
CA HIS A 260 -19.08 -9.44 6.75
C HIS A 260 -20.15 -8.38 6.47
N PRO A 261 -20.55 -7.59 7.49
CA PRO A 261 -21.42 -6.45 7.27
C PRO A 261 -20.81 -5.54 6.20
N LYS A 262 -21.60 -5.11 5.19
CA LYS A 262 -21.14 -4.23 4.10
C LYS A 262 -20.43 -2.96 4.60
N ALA A 263 -20.72 -2.52 5.82
CA ALA A 263 -20.08 -1.38 6.46
C ALA A 263 -18.60 -1.63 6.83
N LEU A 264 -18.15 -2.89 6.93
CA LEU A 264 -16.77 -3.26 7.18
C LEU A 264 -15.99 -3.56 5.90
N ASP A 265 -16.63 -3.46 4.75
CA ASP A 265 -16.03 -3.70 3.44
C ASP A 265 -15.38 -2.43 2.87
N VAL A 266 -14.62 -1.77 3.75
CA VAL A 266 -13.93 -0.51 3.43
C VAL A 266 -12.80 -0.72 2.42
N LEU A 267 -12.22 -1.93 2.39
CA LEU A 267 -11.14 -2.31 1.47
C LEU A 267 -11.64 -3.37 0.51
N ARG A 268 -11.63 -3.06 -0.80
CA ARG A 268 -12.06 -3.98 -1.85
C ARG A 268 -10.89 -4.34 -2.76
N PRO A 269 -10.72 -5.64 -3.11
CA PRO A 269 -9.72 -6.03 -4.08
C PRO A 269 -10.22 -5.82 -5.51
N LEU A 270 -9.42 -5.14 -6.32
CA LEU A 270 -9.44 -5.23 -7.78
C LEU A 270 -8.55 -6.41 -8.17
N VAL A 271 -9.09 -7.38 -8.89
CA VAL A 271 -8.37 -8.59 -9.29
C VAL A 271 -8.28 -8.66 -10.80
N GLY A 272 -7.10 -8.93 -11.33
CA GLY A 272 -6.86 -9.21 -12.74
C GLY A 272 -6.17 -10.56 -12.90
N VAL A 273 -6.66 -11.38 -13.81
CA VAL A 273 -6.07 -12.68 -14.15
C VAL A 273 -5.77 -12.70 -15.64
N ARG A 274 -4.54 -13.05 -16.01
CA ARG A 274 -4.11 -13.14 -17.40
C ARG A 274 -4.90 -14.24 -18.13
N ARG A 275 -5.43 -13.89 -19.32
CA ARG A 275 -6.22 -14.79 -20.16
C ARG A 275 -5.36 -15.83 -20.88
#